data_7f3af2158ae63d226e6b4344d0737bdf
#
_entry.id   7f3af2158ae63d226e6b4344d0737bdf
#
_cell.length_a   1.000
_cell.length_b   1.000
_cell.length_c   1.000
_cell.angle_alpha   90.00
_cell.angle_beta   90.00
_cell.angle_gamma   90.00
#
_symmetry.space_group_name_H-M   'P 1'
#
loop_
_entity.id
_entity.type
_entity.pdbx_description
1 polymer ?
#
loop_
_entity_poly.entity_id
_entity_poly.type
_entity_poly.pdbx_seq_one_letter_code
_entity_poly.pdbx_strand_id
1 'polypeptide(L)'
;EQIKLDLKEHRLKNGLRLIMNEDHSSPIISFQVWYDVGSMNERPGITGISHLFEHMMFKGSKNVEPEEHSRMIQQNGGTDNAFTTKDMTAYFENLPSSQLELAVKLEADRMVHLQLTADTLSSEREVVKEERRLRYDNSLSGKLSEGLYSTAFTRHPYRWPVIGWMSDIDTISLEDCKAFYRSYYTPNNATVIILGDIDPQKTISIVEKYFGHIQPAELMDEVIPEEDIQKQEKRKDLYVDTQFPWLAIAYHIPEAASDDIPV
;
A
#
# COMPACT_ATOMS: atom_id res chain seq x y z
N GLU A 1 -28.54 -12.02 -6.67
CA GLU A 1 -28.85 -10.82 -5.83
C GLU A 1 -27.63 -9.92 -5.85
N GLN A 2 -27.80 -8.69 -6.32
CA GLN A 2 -26.74 -7.68 -6.18
C GLN A 2 -26.70 -7.26 -4.71
N ILE A 3 -25.55 -7.41 -4.06
CA ILE A 3 -25.32 -6.83 -2.73
C ILE A 3 -25.32 -5.32 -2.89
N LYS A 4 -26.33 -4.64 -2.36
CA LYS A 4 -26.42 -3.19 -2.34
C LYS A 4 -25.79 -2.69 -1.04
N LEU A 5 -24.59 -2.14 -1.14
CA LEU A 5 -23.93 -1.48 -0.01
C LEU A 5 -24.50 -0.07 0.16
N ASP A 6 -24.86 0.31 1.38
CA ASP A 6 -25.26 1.68 1.75
C ASP A 6 -24.01 2.47 2.17
N LEU A 7 -23.23 2.90 1.18
CA LEU A 7 -21.98 3.63 1.41
C LEU A 7 -22.27 5.11 1.69
N LYS A 8 -21.73 5.60 2.81
CA LYS A 8 -21.73 7.02 3.17
C LYS A 8 -20.33 7.60 2.95
N GLU A 9 -20.25 8.68 2.20
CA GLU A 9 -18.99 9.37 1.95
C GLU A 9 -18.97 10.73 2.66
N HIS A 10 -17.83 11.06 3.27
CA HIS A 10 -17.54 12.36 3.84
C HIS A 10 -16.11 12.78 3.45
N ARG A 11 -15.91 14.05 3.12
CA ARG A 11 -14.59 14.59 2.79
C ARG A 11 -14.21 15.67 3.78
N LEU A 12 -13.07 15.49 4.43
CA LEU A 12 -12.52 16.46 5.35
C LEU A 12 -11.98 17.69 4.58
N LYS A 13 -11.84 18.82 5.27
CA LYS A 13 -11.33 20.08 4.67
C LYS A 13 -9.92 19.96 4.12
N ASN A 14 -9.11 19.06 4.66
CA ASN A 14 -7.74 18.77 4.21
C ASN A 14 -7.66 17.75 3.06
N GLY A 15 -8.81 17.37 2.49
CA GLY A 15 -8.90 16.47 1.35
C GLY A 15 -9.05 14.99 1.67
N LEU A 16 -8.87 14.56 2.93
CA LEU A 16 -9.05 13.16 3.33
C LEU A 16 -10.47 12.70 2.97
N ARG A 17 -10.56 11.58 2.27
CA ARG A 17 -11.81 10.92 1.92
C ARG A 17 -12.15 9.87 2.96
N LEU A 18 -13.35 9.92 3.52
CA LEU A 18 -13.88 8.95 4.46
C LEU A 18 -15.07 8.23 3.85
N ILE A 19 -14.99 6.90 3.75
CA ILE A 19 -16.06 6.02 3.28
C ILE A 19 -16.51 5.16 4.45
N MET A 20 -17.80 5.06 4.68
CA MET A 20 -18.39 4.31 5.78
C MET A 20 -19.49 3.39 5.29
N ASN A 21 -19.56 2.19 5.90
CA ASN A 21 -20.71 1.31 5.79
C ASN A 21 -21.12 0.86 7.20
N GLU A 22 -22.35 1.14 7.58
CA GLU A 22 -22.93 0.83 8.87
C GLU A 22 -23.52 -0.56 8.85
N ASP A 23 -23.02 -1.47 9.74
CA ASP A 23 -23.51 -2.82 9.90
C ASP A 23 -23.39 -3.26 11.37
N HIS A 24 -24.55 -3.35 12.05
CA HIS A 24 -24.63 -3.71 13.46
C HIS A 24 -24.83 -5.21 13.70
N SER A 25 -24.59 -6.06 12.70
CA SER A 25 -24.73 -7.52 12.83
C SER A 25 -23.75 -8.15 13.82
N SER A 26 -22.60 -7.50 14.03
CA SER A 26 -21.56 -7.91 14.98
C SER A 26 -20.86 -6.68 15.56
N PRO A 27 -20.41 -6.70 16.84
CA PRO A 27 -19.77 -5.56 17.50
C PRO A 27 -18.29 -5.40 17.09
N ILE A 28 -18.02 -5.44 15.79
CA ILE A 28 -16.68 -5.33 15.21
C ILE A 28 -16.65 -4.28 14.11
N ILE A 29 -15.47 -3.75 13.84
CA ILE A 29 -15.21 -2.86 12.72
C ILE A 29 -14.00 -3.35 11.93
N SER A 30 -13.97 -3.03 10.64
CA SER A 30 -12.77 -2.96 9.82
C SER A 30 -12.44 -1.50 9.56
N PHE A 31 -11.32 -1.05 10.08
CA PHE A 31 -10.77 0.27 9.85
C PHE A 31 -9.62 0.15 8.85
N GLN A 32 -9.59 0.98 7.82
CA GLN A 32 -8.58 0.88 6.76
C GLN A 32 -8.13 2.28 6.33
N VAL A 33 -6.85 2.43 6.05
CA VAL A 33 -6.27 3.62 5.41
C VAL A 33 -5.60 3.19 4.11
N TRP A 34 -6.08 3.73 3.00
CA TRP A 34 -5.59 3.48 1.66
C TRP A 34 -4.87 4.71 1.14
N TYR A 35 -3.61 4.58 0.82
CA TYR A 35 -2.80 5.61 0.17
C TYR A 35 -2.74 5.33 -1.32
N ASP A 36 -2.98 6.37 -2.12
CA ASP A 36 -2.87 6.32 -3.59
C ASP A 36 -1.39 6.40 -3.99
N VAL A 37 -0.66 5.36 -3.63
CA VAL A 37 0.76 5.16 -3.89
C VAL A 37 1.13 3.69 -3.84
N GLY A 38 1.79 3.22 -4.89
CA GLY A 38 2.30 1.86 -5.00
C GLY A 38 3.60 1.83 -5.80
N SER A 39 4.00 0.65 -6.25
CA SER A 39 5.25 0.55 -7.00
C SER A 39 5.22 1.27 -8.36
N MET A 40 4.05 1.65 -8.86
CA MET A 40 3.89 2.46 -10.06
C MET A 40 4.47 3.87 -9.90
N ASN A 41 4.40 4.43 -8.70
CA ASN A 41 4.85 5.79 -8.36
C ASN A 41 6.37 5.87 -8.10
N GLU A 42 7.08 4.76 -8.25
CA GLU A 42 8.51 4.67 -8.06
C GLU A 42 9.28 5.05 -9.33
N ARG A 43 10.56 5.33 -9.17
CA ARG A 43 11.49 5.56 -10.28
C ARG A 43 12.66 4.58 -10.22
N PRO A 44 13.36 4.34 -11.34
CA PRO A 44 14.61 3.58 -11.33
C PRO A 44 15.60 4.13 -10.29
N GLY A 45 16.25 3.24 -9.56
CA GLY A 45 17.17 3.53 -8.46
C GLY A 45 16.54 3.52 -7.07
N ILE A 46 15.19 3.53 -6.95
CA ILE A 46 14.47 3.41 -5.69
C ILE A 46 13.29 2.45 -5.78
N THR A 47 13.28 1.52 -6.76
CA THR A 47 12.19 0.54 -6.85
C THR A 47 12.14 -0.32 -5.59
N GLY A 48 10.92 -0.61 -5.12
CA GLY A 48 10.66 -1.30 -3.86
C GLY A 48 10.49 -0.38 -2.66
N ILE A 49 10.60 0.96 -2.83
CA ILE A 49 10.44 1.90 -1.71
C ILE A 49 9.02 1.86 -1.14
N SER A 50 7.99 1.67 -1.96
CA SER A 50 6.59 1.56 -1.50
C SER A 50 6.41 0.36 -0.55
N HIS A 51 6.96 -0.79 -0.92
CA HIS A 51 6.92 -1.99 -0.08
C HIS A 51 7.82 -1.85 1.16
N LEU A 52 8.99 -1.25 1.04
CA LEU A 52 9.83 -0.93 2.20
C LEU A 52 9.09 0.00 3.19
N PHE A 53 8.28 0.94 2.68
CA PHE A 53 7.46 1.81 3.51
C PHE A 53 6.35 1.03 4.24
N GLU A 54 5.74 0.03 3.61
CA GLU A 54 4.81 -0.87 4.29
C GLU A 54 5.43 -1.42 5.59
N HIS A 55 6.68 -1.90 5.54
CA HIS A 55 7.43 -2.36 6.70
C HIS A 55 7.75 -1.23 7.68
N MET A 56 8.26 -0.11 7.19
CA MET A 56 8.67 1.03 8.01
C MET A 56 7.53 1.62 8.83
N MET A 57 6.29 1.56 8.35
CA MET A 57 5.11 2.08 9.05
C MET A 57 4.81 1.35 10.38
N PHE A 58 5.39 0.18 10.62
CA PHE A 58 5.27 -0.55 11.88
C PHE A 58 6.45 -0.30 12.84
N LYS A 59 7.44 0.53 12.45
CA LYS A 59 8.67 0.74 13.21
C LYS A 59 8.64 1.96 14.12
N GLY A 60 7.42 2.38 14.49
CA GLY A 60 7.18 3.41 15.50
C GLY A 60 6.97 4.80 14.93
N SER A 61 6.35 5.61 15.75
CA SER A 61 6.06 7.02 15.52
C SER A 61 6.48 7.84 16.74
N LYS A 62 6.20 9.13 16.77
CA LYS A 62 6.54 9.99 17.91
C LYS A 62 5.93 9.52 19.22
N ASN A 63 4.73 8.95 19.18
CA ASN A 63 3.94 8.60 20.35
C ASN A 63 3.75 7.08 20.52
N VAL A 64 4.32 6.28 19.63
CA VAL A 64 4.18 4.82 19.60
C VAL A 64 5.56 4.21 19.34
N GLU A 65 6.02 3.37 20.25
CA GLU A 65 7.31 2.68 20.11
C GLU A 65 7.29 1.64 18.98
N PRO A 66 8.45 1.21 18.49
CA PRO A 66 8.53 0.13 17.50
C PRO A 66 7.75 -1.11 17.93
N GLU A 67 7.00 -1.72 17.00
CA GLU A 67 6.13 -2.89 17.23
C GLU A 67 4.97 -2.63 18.23
N GLU A 68 4.86 -1.45 18.80
CA GLU A 68 3.82 -1.14 19.79
C GLU A 68 2.44 -0.98 19.12
N HIS A 69 2.38 -0.51 17.88
CA HIS A 69 1.14 -0.39 17.13
C HIS A 69 0.38 -1.72 17.12
N SER A 70 0.98 -2.77 16.56
CA SER A 70 0.38 -4.10 16.48
C SER A 70 0.06 -4.68 17.86
N ARG A 71 0.95 -4.45 18.83
CA ARG A 71 0.72 -4.88 20.21
C ARG A 71 -0.51 -4.21 20.83
N MET A 72 -0.72 -2.91 20.62
CA MET A 72 -1.89 -2.18 21.11
C MET A 72 -3.18 -2.70 20.45
N ILE A 73 -3.17 -2.92 19.16
CA ILE A 73 -4.32 -3.50 18.45
C ILE A 73 -4.66 -4.90 19.00
N GLN A 74 -3.67 -5.78 19.15
CA GLN A 74 -3.85 -7.14 19.66
C GLN A 74 -4.33 -7.17 21.12
N GLN A 75 -3.78 -6.32 21.98
CA GLN A 75 -4.20 -6.20 23.38
C GLN A 75 -5.66 -5.73 23.53
N ASN A 76 -6.19 -5.03 22.52
CA ASN A 76 -7.57 -4.59 22.46
C ASN A 76 -8.47 -5.53 21.62
N GLY A 77 -8.01 -6.77 21.38
CA GLY A 77 -8.79 -7.81 20.72
C GLY A 77 -8.87 -7.70 19.21
N GLY A 78 -7.99 -6.94 18.60
CA GLY A 78 -7.91 -6.74 17.16
C GLY A 78 -6.77 -7.50 16.48
N THR A 79 -6.74 -7.38 15.18
CA THR A 79 -5.64 -7.80 14.28
C THR A 79 -5.34 -6.67 13.31
N ASP A 80 -4.10 -6.54 12.91
CA ASP A 80 -3.63 -5.56 11.93
C ASP A 80 -2.82 -6.22 10.83
N ASN A 81 -2.81 -5.61 9.67
CA ASN A 81 -1.93 -5.99 8.56
C ASN A 81 -1.82 -4.84 7.55
N ALA A 82 -0.99 -5.03 6.54
CA ALA A 82 -0.84 -4.13 5.41
C ALA A 82 -0.57 -4.90 4.12
N PHE A 83 -0.71 -4.22 3.00
CA PHE A 83 -0.24 -4.72 1.70
C PHE A 83 0.08 -3.55 0.76
N THR A 84 1.04 -3.82 -0.13
CA THR A 84 1.40 -2.92 -1.23
C THR A 84 1.11 -3.61 -2.56
N THR A 85 0.52 -2.86 -3.47
CA THR A 85 0.31 -3.27 -4.85
C THR A 85 1.12 -2.40 -5.80
N LYS A 86 0.82 -2.49 -7.09
CA LYS A 86 1.40 -1.57 -8.06
C LYS A 86 0.83 -0.16 -7.93
N ASP A 87 -0.43 -0.03 -7.53
CA ASP A 87 -1.19 1.21 -7.58
C ASP A 87 -1.46 1.83 -6.21
N MET A 88 -1.45 1.02 -5.14
CA MET A 88 -1.85 1.47 -3.81
C MET A 88 -1.15 0.72 -2.69
N THR A 89 -1.10 1.36 -1.53
CA THR A 89 -0.67 0.75 -0.26
C THR A 89 -1.79 0.93 0.76
N ALA A 90 -2.17 -0.16 1.43
CA ALA A 90 -3.24 -0.14 2.41
C ALA A 90 -2.78 -0.73 3.75
N TYR A 91 -3.27 -0.12 4.83
CA TYR A 91 -3.11 -0.56 6.21
C TYR A 91 -4.50 -0.80 6.78
N PHE A 92 -4.68 -1.87 7.53
CA PHE A 92 -6.01 -2.18 8.05
C PHE A 92 -5.96 -2.88 9.41
N GLU A 93 -6.95 -2.55 10.22
CA GLU A 93 -7.20 -3.13 11.53
C GLU A 93 -8.63 -3.67 11.61
N ASN A 94 -8.77 -4.90 12.11
CA ASN A 94 -10.06 -5.47 12.47
C ASN A 94 -10.12 -5.59 13.99
N LEU A 95 -11.08 -4.91 14.63
CA LEU A 95 -11.12 -4.81 16.09
C LEU A 95 -12.55 -4.59 16.60
N PRO A 96 -12.82 -4.76 17.93
CA PRO A 96 -14.12 -4.43 18.50
C PRO A 96 -14.50 -2.96 18.23
N SER A 97 -15.76 -2.70 17.95
CA SER A 97 -16.28 -1.36 17.61
C SER A 97 -16.00 -0.30 18.67
N SER A 98 -15.92 -0.71 19.94
CA SER A 98 -15.54 0.15 21.05
C SER A 98 -14.12 0.71 20.98
N GLN A 99 -13.26 0.16 20.11
CA GLN A 99 -11.86 0.54 19.92
C GLN A 99 -11.61 1.40 18.67
N LEU A 100 -12.66 1.87 18.00
CA LEU A 100 -12.55 2.72 16.81
C LEU A 100 -11.60 3.92 17.04
N GLU A 101 -11.73 4.61 18.15
CA GLU A 101 -10.90 5.78 18.43
C GLU A 101 -9.41 5.43 18.59
N LEU A 102 -9.09 4.22 19.06
CA LEU A 102 -7.72 3.72 19.14
C LEU A 102 -7.12 3.59 17.74
N ALA A 103 -7.78 2.91 16.82
CA ALA A 103 -7.31 2.74 15.44
C ALA A 103 -7.13 4.09 14.74
N VAL A 104 -8.14 4.96 14.80
CA VAL A 104 -8.08 6.31 14.21
C VAL A 104 -6.89 7.12 14.75
N LYS A 105 -6.63 7.05 16.06
CA LYS A 105 -5.52 7.75 16.70
C LYS A 105 -4.16 7.22 16.25
N LEU A 106 -4.00 5.90 16.19
CA LEU A 106 -2.74 5.26 15.79
C LEU A 106 -2.39 5.57 14.33
N GLU A 107 -3.37 5.47 13.45
CA GLU A 107 -3.19 5.74 12.03
C GLU A 107 -2.90 7.22 11.75
N ALA A 108 -3.61 8.14 12.42
CA ALA A 108 -3.33 9.56 12.28
C ALA A 108 -1.92 9.93 12.80
N ASP A 109 -1.45 9.27 13.87
CA ASP A 109 -0.10 9.51 14.40
C ASP A 109 0.98 9.05 13.42
N ARG A 110 0.88 7.84 12.87
CA ARG A 110 1.88 7.35 11.93
C ARG A 110 1.83 8.04 10.56
N MET A 111 0.70 8.63 10.16
CA MET A 111 0.62 9.47 8.96
C MET A 111 1.50 10.72 9.06
N VAL A 112 1.73 11.25 10.25
CA VAL A 112 2.44 12.54 10.44
C VAL A 112 3.78 12.38 11.14
N HIS A 113 3.89 11.43 12.04
CA HIS A 113 4.98 11.36 13.01
C HIS A 113 5.82 10.08 12.90
N LEU A 114 5.80 9.41 11.76
CA LEU A 114 6.61 8.20 11.54
C LEU A 114 8.09 8.49 11.83
N GLN A 115 8.72 7.61 12.59
CA GLN A 115 10.14 7.72 12.91
C GLN A 115 11.00 7.06 11.84
N LEU A 116 11.53 7.87 10.94
CA LEU A 116 12.47 7.44 9.89
C LEU A 116 13.90 7.66 10.36
N THR A 117 14.59 6.59 10.75
CA THR A 117 15.98 6.62 11.18
C THR A 117 16.88 5.77 10.29
N ALA A 118 18.19 6.02 10.31
CA ALA A 118 19.14 5.21 9.56
C ALA A 118 19.16 3.75 10.04
N ASP A 119 18.99 3.52 11.33
CA ASP A 119 19.01 2.19 11.94
C ASP A 119 17.79 1.37 11.54
N THR A 120 16.58 1.98 11.62
CA THR A 120 15.35 1.29 11.18
C THR A 120 15.36 1.01 9.69
N LEU A 121 15.82 1.95 8.86
CA LEU A 121 15.98 1.74 7.42
C LEU A 121 16.95 0.60 7.11
N SER A 122 18.09 0.57 7.79
CA SER A 122 19.11 -0.49 7.59
C SER A 122 18.56 -1.86 7.96
N SER A 123 17.83 -1.96 9.09
CA SER A 123 17.22 -3.21 9.54
C SER A 123 16.14 -3.69 8.57
N GLU A 124 15.19 -2.82 8.22
CA GLU A 124 14.08 -3.22 7.35
C GLU A 124 14.52 -3.51 5.91
N ARG A 125 15.55 -2.84 5.43
CA ARG A 125 16.15 -3.17 4.13
C ARG A 125 16.62 -4.63 4.09
N GLU A 126 17.28 -5.13 5.13
CA GLU A 126 17.71 -6.52 5.17
C GLU A 126 16.52 -7.50 5.24
N VAL A 127 15.47 -7.15 5.98
CA VAL A 127 14.22 -7.94 6.01
C VAL A 127 13.60 -8.03 4.60
N VAL A 128 13.44 -6.90 3.91
CA VAL A 128 12.87 -6.85 2.55
C VAL A 128 13.76 -7.62 1.55
N LYS A 129 15.09 -7.55 1.69
CA LYS A 129 16.02 -8.33 0.85
C LYS A 129 15.86 -9.84 1.05
N GLU A 130 15.70 -10.30 2.30
CA GLU A 130 15.43 -11.71 2.58
C GLU A 130 14.08 -12.15 2.03
N GLU A 131 13.05 -11.31 2.18
CA GLU A 131 11.74 -11.57 1.60
C GLU A 131 11.81 -11.67 0.07
N ARG A 132 12.57 -10.76 -0.60
CA ARG A 132 12.79 -10.85 -2.04
C ARG A 132 13.48 -12.16 -2.43
N ARG A 133 14.51 -12.58 -1.69
CA ARG A 133 15.16 -13.87 -1.96
C ARG A 133 14.17 -15.02 -1.88
N LEU A 134 13.32 -15.04 -0.87
CA LEU A 134 12.32 -16.10 -0.68
C LEU A 134 11.23 -16.08 -1.75
N ARG A 135 10.65 -14.91 -2.04
CA ARG A 135 9.47 -14.78 -2.91
C ARG A 135 9.80 -14.72 -4.39
N TYR A 136 10.99 -14.24 -4.76
CA TYR A 136 11.39 -14.03 -6.16
C TYR A 136 12.63 -14.83 -6.53
N ASP A 137 13.79 -14.65 -5.86
CA ASP A 137 15.05 -15.19 -6.34
C ASP A 137 15.11 -16.73 -6.19
N ASN A 138 14.48 -17.29 -5.15
CA ASN A 138 14.39 -18.73 -4.89
C ASN A 138 13.01 -19.32 -5.27
N SER A 139 12.10 -18.54 -5.81
CA SER A 139 10.74 -18.95 -6.20
C SER A 139 10.59 -19.01 -7.72
N LEU A 140 10.15 -20.16 -8.23
CA LEU A 140 9.86 -20.30 -9.66
C LEU A 140 8.74 -19.36 -10.12
N SER A 141 7.66 -19.26 -9.34
CA SER A 141 6.53 -18.35 -9.63
C SER A 141 6.95 -16.88 -9.58
N GLY A 142 7.83 -16.52 -8.62
CA GLY A 142 8.38 -15.17 -8.51
C GLY A 142 9.23 -14.79 -9.72
N LYS A 143 10.17 -15.67 -10.13
CA LYS A 143 10.98 -15.47 -11.33
C LYS A 143 10.13 -15.36 -12.60
N LEU A 144 9.10 -16.20 -12.70
CA LEU A 144 8.19 -16.18 -13.86
C LEU A 144 7.40 -14.87 -13.91
N SER A 145 6.84 -14.44 -12.79
CA SER A 145 6.10 -13.18 -12.68
C SER A 145 6.99 -11.98 -13.00
N GLU A 146 8.17 -11.89 -12.39
CA GLU A 146 9.13 -10.82 -12.68
C GLU A 146 9.55 -10.82 -14.15
N GLY A 147 9.82 -12.01 -14.72
CA GLY A 147 10.15 -12.19 -16.12
C GLY A 147 9.03 -11.73 -17.05
N LEU A 148 7.78 -12.06 -16.71
CA LEU A 148 6.59 -11.71 -17.48
C LEU A 148 6.39 -10.20 -17.52
N TYR A 149 6.30 -9.55 -16.34
CA TYR A 149 6.08 -8.11 -16.26
C TYR A 149 7.22 -7.30 -16.88
N SER A 150 8.48 -7.66 -16.64
CA SER A 150 9.64 -6.98 -17.25
C SER A 150 9.76 -7.17 -18.75
N THR A 151 9.06 -8.16 -19.33
CA THR A 151 8.97 -8.38 -20.77
C THR A 151 7.77 -7.67 -21.37
N ALA A 152 6.62 -7.71 -20.69
CA ALA A 152 5.40 -7.05 -21.13
C ALA A 152 5.58 -5.53 -21.16
N PHE A 153 6.13 -4.95 -20.11
CA PHE A 153 6.32 -3.51 -19.97
C PHE A 153 7.80 -3.13 -20.09
N THR A 154 8.10 -2.12 -20.92
CA THR A 154 9.46 -1.63 -21.15
C THR A 154 9.65 -0.21 -20.64
N ARG A 155 8.60 0.61 -20.64
CA ARG A 155 8.58 2.01 -20.17
C ARG A 155 7.71 2.19 -18.95
N HIS A 156 6.52 1.56 -18.93
CA HIS A 156 5.58 1.68 -17.83
C HIS A 156 6.16 1.10 -16.52
N PRO A 157 5.95 1.76 -15.38
CA PRO A 157 6.45 1.31 -14.07
C PRO A 157 6.00 -0.09 -13.64
N TYR A 158 4.97 -0.65 -14.23
CA TYR A 158 4.56 -2.04 -13.97
C TYR A 158 5.62 -3.09 -14.29
N ARG A 159 6.70 -2.68 -15.00
CA ARG A 159 7.83 -3.57 -15.37
C ARG A 159 8.60 -4.13 -14.18
N TRP A 160 8.69 -3.40 -13.06
CA TRP A 160 9.39 -3.89 -11.88
C TRP A 160 8.43 -4.56 -10.87
N PRO A 161 8.93 -5.51 -10.07
CA PRO A 161 8.15 -6.13 -9.02
C PRO A 161 7.85 -5.13 -7.90
N VAL A 162 6.74 -5.32 -7.17
CA VAL A 162 6.36 -4.46 -6.05
C VAL A 162 7.46 -4.39 -4.98
N ILE A 163 8.14 -5.51 -4.74
CA ILE A 163 9.26 -5.57 -3.81
C ILE A 163 10.52 -4.82 -4.31
N GLY A 164 10.56 -4.42 -5.58
CA GLY A 164 11.70 -3.73 -6.19
C GLY A 164 12.82 -4.63 -6.69
N TRP A 165 13.79 -4.02 -7.38
CA TRP A 165 15.03 -4.69 -7.76
C TRP A 165 15.99 -4.75 -6.59
N MET A 166 16.72 -5.86 -6.42
CA MET A 166 17.69 -6.01 -5.34
C MET A 166 18.72 -4.86 -5.31
N SER A 167 19.22 -4.45 -6.48
CA SER A 167 20.16 -3.33 -6.61
C SER A 167 19.60 -2.02 -6.11
N ASP A 168 18.31 -1.77 -6.31
CA ASP A 168 17.66 -0.54 -5.90
C ASP A 168 17.40 -0.55 -4.38
N ILE A 169 16.90 -1.68 -3.86
CA ILE A 169 16.71 -1.88 -2.41
C ILE A 169 18.00 -1.58 -1.64
N ASP A 170 19.15 -2.02 -2.17
CA ASP A 170 20.46 -1.77 -1.56
C ASP A 170 20.82 -0.28 -1.46
N THR A 171 20.30 0.54 -2.37
CA THR A 171 20.69 1.95 -2.54
C THR A 171 19.67 2.97 -2.05
N ILE A 172 18.42 2.55 -1.72
CA ILE A 172 17.41 3.47 -1.15
C ILE A 172 18.01 4.18 0.07
N SER A 173 18.05 5.50 0.02
CA SER A 173 18.58 6.33 1.09
C SER A 173 17.50 6.80 2.09
N LEU A 174 17.93 7.24 3.25
CA LEU A 174 17.01 7.84 4.24
C LEU A 174 16.33 9.11 3.67
N GLU A 175 17.02 9.84 2.83
CA GLU A 175 16.46 11.05 2.18
C GLU A 175 15.39 10.67 1.14
N ASP A 176 15.59 9.57 0.38
CA ASP A 176 14.54 9.03 -0.50
C ASP A 176 13.30 8.65 0.32
N CYS A 177 13.48 7.95 1.45
CA CYS A 177 12.38 7.60 2.36
C CYS A 177 11.65 8.84 2.87
N LYS A 178 12.35 9.86 3.35
CA LYS A 178 11.73 11.10 3.84
C LYS A 178 11.01 11.88 2.74
N ALA A 179 11.56 11.89 1.52
CA ALA A 179 10.91 12.51 0.38
C ALA A 179 9.63 11.77 0.01
N PHE A 180 9.69 10.45 -0.08
CA PHE A 180 8.57 9.58 -0.39
C PHE A 180 7.43 9.73 0.64
N TYR A 181 7.75 9.71 1.93
CA TYR A 181 6.79 9.90 3.00
C TYR A 181 6.06 11.24 2.90
N ARG A 182 6.80 12.34 2.72
CA ARG A 182 6.23 13.68 2.58
C ARG A 182 5.33 13.84 1.36
N SER A 183 5.63 13.13 0.28
CA SER A 183 4.86 13.25 -0.97
C SER A 183 3.56 12.45 -0.95
N TYR A 184 3.56 11.26 -0.34
CA TYR A 184 2.46 10.32 -0.52
C TYR A 184 1.65 10.03 0.75
N TYR A 185 2.24 10.13 1.95
CA TYR A 185 1.56 9.81 3.21
C TYR A 185 0.89 11.06 3.78
N THR A 186 -0.12 11.53 3.08
CA THR A 186 -0.81 12.80 3.36
C THR A 186 -2.33 12.64 3.27
N PRO A 187 -3.13 13.46 3.98
CA PRO A 187 -4.57 13.28 4.03
C PRO A 187 -5.24 13.40 2.65
N ASN A 188 -4.76 14.28 1.79
CA ASN A 188 -5.34 14.47 0.45
C ASN A 188 -4.91 13.39 -0.57
N ASN A 189 -4.02 12.47 -0.17
CA ASN A 189 -3.65 11.27 -0.92
C ASN A 189 -4.14 9.98 -0.23
N ALA A 190 -5.08 10.10 0.72
CA ALA A 190 -5.55 8.98 1.51
C ALA A 190 -7.07 8.86 1.51
N THR A 191 -7.54 7.62 1.48
CA THR A 191 -8.94 7.26 1.73
C THR A 191 -9.02 6.40 2.98
N VAL A 192 -9.78 6.85 3.97
CA VAL A 192 -10.13 6.05 5.15
C VAL A 192 -11.44 5.33 4.87
N ILE A 193 -11.47 4.03 5.13
CA ILE A 193 -12.67 3.19 4.97
C ILE A 193 -12.97 2.55 6.31
N ILE A 194 -14.20 2.71 6.80
CA ILE A 194 -14.64 2.16 8.09
C ILE A 194 -15.96 1.42 7.89
N LEU A 195 -15.92 0.12 8.14
CA LEU A 195 -17.06 -0.77 7.95
C LEU A 195 -17.39 -1.47 9.27
N GLY A 196 -18.68 -1.68 9.58
CA GLY A 196 -19.14 -2.47 10.73
C GLY A 196 -20.00 -1.68 11.69
N ASP A 197 -19.91 -2.03 12.99
CA ASP A 197 -20.74 -1.49 14.05
C ASP A 197 -20.31 -0.06 14.42
N ILE A 198 -20.75 0.90 13.61
CA ILE A 198 -20.42 2.32 13.72
C ILE A 198 -21.67 3.20 13.69
N ASP A 199 -21.59 4.34 14.38
CA ASP A 199 -22.48 5.47 14.17
C ASP A 199 -21.77 6.49 13.25
N PRO A 200 -22.25 6.77 12.05
CA PRO A 200 -21.55 7.62 11.09
C PRO A 200 -21.22 9.02 11.61
N GLN A 201 -22.11 9.64 12.40
CA GLN A 201 -21.88 11.00 12.89
C GLN A 201 -20.78 11.03 13.96
N LYS A 202 -20.76 10.04 14.84
CA LYS A 202 -19.67 9.88 15.83
C LYS A 202 -18.37 9.54 15.12
N THR A 203 -18.40 8.67 14.13
CA THR A 203 -17.24 8.27 13.33
C THR A 203 -16.61 9.48 12.66
N ILE A 204 -17.40 10.31 11.96
CA ILE A 204 -16.92 11.56 11.36
C ILE A 204 -16.25 12.43 12.41
N SER A 205 -16.89 12.63 13.58
CA SER A 205 -16.35 13.48 14.63
C SER A 205 -15.00 12.97 15.17
N ILE A 206 -14.85 11.65 15.31
CA ILE A 206 -13.58 11.02 15.73
C ILE A 206 -12.51 11.20 14.64
N VAL A 207 -12.83 10.92 13.38
CA VAL A 207 -11.88 11.08 12.26
C VAL A 207 -11.47 12.55 12.11
N GLU A 208 -12.39 13.50 12.17
CA GLU A 208 -12.08 14.93 12.13
C GLU A 208 -11.18 15.37 13.30
N LYS A 209 -11.39 14.83 14.51
CA LYS A 209 -10.58 15.14 15.67
C LYS A 209 -9.10 14.81 15.46
N TYR A 210 -8.79 13.65 14.86
CA TYR A 210 -7.42 13.15 14.72
C TYR A 210 -6.79 13.49 13.37
N PHE A 211 -7.52 13.41 12.27
CA PHE A 211 -7.00 13.69 10.94
C PHE A 211 -7.24 15.14 10.48
N GLY A 212 -8.27 15.82 10.98
CA GLY A 212 -8.73 17.11 10.44
C GLY A 212 -7.71 18.26 10.53
N HIS A 213 -6.74 18.18 11.45
CA HIS A 213 -5.69 19.19 11.63
C HIS A 213 -4.44 18.91 10.82
N ILE A 214 -4.30 17.71 10.22
CA ILE A 214 -3.17 17.34 9.40
C ILE A 214 -3.18 18.16 8.12
N GLN A 215 -2.04 18.78 7.78
CA GLN A 215 -1.94 19.59 6.59
C GLN A 215 -1.83 18.73 5.33
N PRO A 216 -2.55 19.05 4.25
CA PRO A 216 -2.37 18.39 2.97
C PRO A 216 -1.00 18.73 2.38
N ALA A 217 -0.46 17.83 1.56
CA ALA A 217 0.71 18.12 0.75
C ALA A 217 0.33 18.60 -0.65
N GLU A 218 1.26 19.24 -1.34
CA GLU A 218 1.16 19.47 -2.77
C GLU A 218 1.46 18.14 -3.47
N LEU A 219 0.44 17.54 -4.07
CA LEU A 219 0.59 16.32 -4.85
C LEU A 219 1.21 16.67 -6.19
N MET A 220 2.25 15.94 -6.58
CA MET A 220 2.88 16.10 -7.88
C MET A 220 2.05 15.39 -8.96
N ASP A 221 1.85 16.04 -10.09
CA ASP A 221 1.31 15.38 -11.27
C ASP A 221 2.31 14.33 -11.75
N GLU A 222 1.98 13.08 -11.60
CA GLU A 222 2.82 11.97 -12.07
C GLU A 222 2.58 11.73 -13.55
N VAL A 223 3.63 11.87 -14.34
CA VAL A 223 3.61 11.50 -15.74
C VAL A 223 4.07 10.06 -15.87
N ILE A 224 3.11 9.13 -15.95
CA ILE A 224 3.39 7.73 -16.20
C ILE A 224 3.71 7.55 -17.69
N PRO A 225 4.90 7.00 -18.03
CA PRO A 225 5.27 6.79 -19.41
C PRO A 225 4.33 5.76 -20.07
N GLU A 226 3.74 6.13 -21.19
CA GLU A 226 2.98 5.18 -22.01
C GLU A 226 3.90 4.13 -22.63
N GLU A 227 3.41 2.88 -22.72
CA GLU A 227 4.07 1.83 -23.49
C GLU A 227 3.92 2.06 -24.98
N ASP A 228 4.96 1.74 -25.72
CA ASP A 228 4.88 1.70 -27.16
C ASP A 228 3.94 0.57 -27.63
N ILE A 229 3.19 0.80 -28.70
CA ILE A 229 2.30 -0.21 -29.28
C ILE A 229 3.12 -1.46 -29.62
N GLN A 230 2.75 -2.58 -29.02
CA GLN A 230 3.40 -3.87 -29.30
C GLN A 230 3.06 -4.35 -30.73
N LYS A 231 4.08 -4.50 -31.58
CA LYS A 231 3.93 -4.92 -32.97
C LYS A 231 4.21 -6.39 -33.24
N GLN A 232 4.80 -7.07 -32.26
CA GLN A 232 5.18 -8.47 -32.38
C GLN A 232 5.21 -9.15 -31.00
N GLU A 233 5.23 -10.46 -30.99
CA GLU A 233 5.43 -11.25 -29.78
C GLU A 233 6.74 -10.85 -29.11
N LYS A 234 6.69 -10.69 -27.77
CA LYS A 234 7.87 -10.59 -26.91
C LYS A 234 8.00 -11.91 -26.15
N ARG A 235 9.18 -12.49 -26.14
CA ARG A 235 9.45 -13.79 -25.49
C ARG A 235 10.66 -13.70 -24.58
N LYS A 236 10.57 -14.37 -23.43
CA LYS A 236 11.67 -14.56 -22.50
C LYS A 236 11.71 -16.03 -22.07
N ASP A 237 12.83 -16.69 -22.28
CA ASP A 237 13.06 -18.04 -21.80
C ASP A 237 13.87 -17.97 -20.49
N LEU A 238 13.36 -18.63 -19.44
CA LEU A 238 14.02 -18.74 -18.15
C LEU A 238 14.50 -20.17 -17.95
N TYR A 239 15.79 -20.34 -17.68
CA TYR A 239 16.40 -21.65 -17.43
C TYR A 239 16.56 -21.82 -15.92
N VAL A 240 15.71 -22.66 -15.33
CA VAL A 240 15.69 -22.96 -13.91
C VAL A 240 15.55 -24.46 -13.70
N ASP A 241 16.07 -24.96 -12.59
CA ASP A 241 15.88 -26.36 -12.21
C ASP A 241 14.44 -26.56 -11.72
N THR A 242 13.66 -27.36 -12.45
CA THR A 242 12.24 -27.62 -12.15
C THR A 242 11.83 -28.97 -12.71
N GLN A 243 10.85 -29.60 -12.05
CA GLN A 243 10.32 -30.91 -12.50
C GLN A 243 9.42 -30.80 -13.74
N PHE A 244 8.78 -29.65 -13.95
CA PHE A 244 7.84 -29.43 -15.04
C PHE A 244 8.11 -28.09 -15.72
N PRO A 245 7.95 -27.99 -17.05
CA PRO A 245 8.03 -26.71 -17.72
C PRO A 245 6.83 -25.83 -17.36
N TRP A 246 7.08 -24.53 -17.21
CA TRP A 246 6.07 -23.52 -16.94
C TRP A 246 5.97 -22.58 -18.13
N LEU A 247 4.74 -22.21 -18.48
CA LEU A 247 4.44 -21.23 -19.51
C LEU A 247 3.52 -20.17 -18.94
N ALA A 248 3.86 -18.90 -19.11
CA ALA A 248 2.99 -17.77 -18.84
C ALA A 248 2.80 -16.96 -20.13
N ILE A 249 1.56 -16.60 -20.43
CA ILE A 249 1.19 -15.75 -21.56
C ILE A 249 0.37 -14.60 -21.03
N ALA A 250 0.71 -13.37 -21.43
CA ALA A 250 0.00 -12.16 -21.03
C ALA A 250 -0.35 -11.31 -22.25
N TYR A 251 -1.44 -10.57 -22.12
CA TYR A 251 -1.90 -9.58 -23.08
C TYR A 251 -2.10 -8.25 -22.36
N HIS A 252 -1.74 -7.15 -23.00
CA HIS A 252 -2.13 -5.83 -22.50
C HIS A 252 -3.65 -5.68 -22.68
N ILE A 253 -4.28 -5.19 -21.63
CA ILE A 253 -5.71 -4.85 -21.63
C ILE A 253 -5.87 -3.36 -21.31
N PRO A 254 -7.02 -2.75 -21.60
CA PRO A 254 -7.33 -1.39 -21.16
C PRO A 254 -7.24 -1.25 -19.63
N GLU A 255 -7.14 -0.01 -19.16
CA GLU A 255 -7.21 0.30 -17.72
C GLU A 255 -8.57 -0.11 -17.12
N ALA A 256 -8.60 -0.38 -15.82
CA ALA A 256 -9.79 -0.88 -15.14
C ALA A 256 -11.01 0.05 -15.22
N ALA A 257 -10.79 1.36 -15.40
CA ALA A 257 -11.85 2.35 -15.57
C ALA A 257 -12.37 2.49 -17.01
N SER A 258 -11.80 1.74 -17.97
CA SER A 258 -12.22 1.78 -19.37
C SER A 258 -13.57 1.11 -19.57
N ASP A 259 -14.40 1.71 -20.44
CA ASP A 259 -15.69 1.13 -20.88
C ASP A 259 -15.52 -0.22 -21.61
N ASP A 260 -14.33 -0.56 -22.07
CA ASP A 260 -14.00 -1.82 -22.74
C ASP A 260 -13.75 -2.99 -21.76
N ILE A 261 -13.73 -2.73 -20.46
CA ILE A 261 -13.63 -3.78 -19.43
C ILE A 261 -15.04 -4.22 -19.04
N PRO A 262 -15.44 -5.48 -19.28
CA PRO A 262 -16.75 -5.97 -18.83
C PRO A 262 -16.80 -5.99 -17.28
N VAL A 263 -17.85 -5.43 -16.73
CA VAL A 263 -18.14 -5.39 -15.29
C VAL A 263 -18.80 -6.71 -14.83
#